data_e29af525bf10948c70dec84d1f28d88f
#
_entry.id   e29af525bf10948c70dec84d1f28d88f
#
_cell.length_a   1.000
_cell.length_b   1.000
_cell.length_c   1.000
_cell.angle_alpha   90.00
_cell.angle_beta   90.00
_cell.angle_gamma   90.00
#
_symmetry.space_group_name_H-M   'P 1'
#
loop_
_entity.id
_entity.type
_entity.pdbx_description
1 polymer ?
#
loop_
_entity_poly.entity_id
_entity_poly.type
_entity_poly.pdbx_seq_one_letter_code
_entity_poly.pdbx_strand_id
1 'polypeptide(L)'
;MPNYRRYFEKGGLYFFTITLQDRQKNWLIKYIHEFKLAYRETLQHYPFETIAICILPDHLHLIMQLPENDDNFSRRIQVLKSNFSKRLPKECYGVFNLSRKKRGELGIWQRRFWEHHIRDENDLEKCIEYIYYNPVKHNYVTNVKDWAFSSFHRDVKLGFFDKEWGSEISPIISKLNLD
;
A
#
# COMPACT_ATOMS: atom_id res chain seq x y z
N MET A 1 26.13 4.64 3.70
CA MET A 1 24.71 4.48 3.29
C MET A 1 24.63 3.20 2.47
N PRO A 2 23.71 2.27 2.75
CA PRO A 2 23.56 1.11 1.88
C PRO A 2 23.14 1.61 0.49
N ASN A 3 23.87 1.15 -0.55
CA ASN A 3 23.53 1.39 -1.95
C ASN A 3 22.29 0.54 -2.30
N TYR A 4 21.12 0.94 -1.82
CA TYR A 4 19.86 0.29 -2.21
C TYR A 4 19.59 0.61 -3.68
N ARG A 5 19.77 -0.38 -4.55
CA ARG A 5 19.38 -0.32 -5.96
C ARG A 5 18.04 -1.01 -6.11
N ARG A 6 17.06 -0.29 -6.67
CA ARG A 6 15.77 -0.87 -7.05
C ARG A 6 16.00 -1.94 -8.11
N TYR A 7 15.33 -3.06 -7.90
CA TYR A 7 15.27 -4.11 -8.92
C TYR A 7 14.03 -3.88 -9.78
N PHE A 8 14.20 -3.86 -11.09
CA PHE A 8 13.13 -3.66 -12.06
C PHE A 8 13.05 -4.91 -12.94
N GLU A 9 11.86 -5.52 -12.96
CA GLU A 9 11.54 -6.68 -13.76
C GLU A 9 10.23 -6.44 -14.50
N LYS A 10 10.22 -6.69 -15.81
CA LYS A 10 9.00 -6.61 -16.62
C LYS A 10 8.03 -7.71 -16.17
N GLY A 11 6.78 -7.32 -15.97
CA GLY A 11 5.80 -8.24 -15.41
C GLY A 11 6.10 -8.65 -13.97
N GLY A 12 6.97 -7.93 -13.26
CA GLY A 12 7.37 -8.27 -11.90
C GLY A 12 6.24 -8.10 -10.88
N LEU A 13 6.33 -8.87 -9.80
CA LEU A 13 5.42 -8.85 -8.66
C LEU A 13 6.11 -8.18 -7.48
N TYR A 14 5.50 -7.14 -6.94
CA TYR A 14 6.10 -6.31 -5.91
C TYR A 14 5.17 -6.04 -4.76
N PHE A 15 5.70 -6.10 -3.54
CA PHE A 15 5.09 -5.57 -2.33
C PHE A 15 5.56 -4.14 -2.10
N PHE A 16 4.66 -3.27 -1.67
CA PHE A 16 4.94 -1.87 -1.36
C PHE A 16 4.39 -1.46 0.00
N THR A 17 5.18 -0.61 0.72
CA THR A 17 4.68 0.21 1.82
C THR A 17 4.73 1.67 1.40
N ILE A 18 3.57 2.34 1.41
CA ILE A 18 3.40 3.73 0.97
C ILE A 18 2.82 4.53 2.13
N THR A 19 3.59 5.50 2.64
CA THR A 19 3.34 6.14 3.94
C THR A 19 3.07 7.63 3.78
N LEU A 20 2.14 8.18 4.58
CA LEU A 20 1.94 9.61 4.72
C LEU A 20 3.17 10.27 5.34
N GLN A 21 3.38 11.57 5.04
CA GLN A 21 4.49 12.35 5.59
C GLN A 21 4.36 12.49 7.10
N ASP A 22 3.15 12.73 7.58
CA ASP A 22 2.82 12.80 9.01
C ASP A 22 2.06 11.53 9.41
N ARG A 23 2.72 10.65 10.15
CA ARG A 23 2.16 9.38 10.61
C ARG A 23 1.10 9.50 11.71
N GLN A 24 0.88 10.68 12.26
CA GLN A 24 -0.20 10.94 13.22
C GLN A 24 -1.54 11.22 12.53
N LYS A 25 -1.54 11.38 11.21
CA LYS A 25 -2.75 11.61 10.42
C LYS A 25 -3.45 10.32 10.05
N ASN A 26 -4.78 10.37 10.05
CA ASN A 26 -5.64 9.26 9.62
C ASN A 26 -6.25 9.52 8.23
N TRP A 27 -5.55 10.22 7.38
CA TRP A 27 -6.13 10.75 6.14
C TRP A 27 -6.53 9.69 5.14
N LEU A 28 -5.86 8.54 5.12
CA LEU A 28 -6.22 7.45 4.20
C LEU A 28 -7.61 6.87 4.52
N ILE A 29 -7.96 6.80 5.80
CA ILE A 29 -9.29 6.32 6.23
C ILE A 29 -10.31 7.46 6.22
N LYS A 30 -9.94 8.66 6.72
CA LYS A 30 -10.82 9.82 6.71
C LYS A 30 -11.29 10.19 5.30
N TYR A 31 -10.42 10.06 4.31
CA TYR A 31 -10.67 10.37 2.91
C TYR A 31 -10.63 9.11 2.03
N ILE A 32 -11.18 8.01 2.54
CA ILE A 32 -11.15 6.71 1.84
C ILE A 32 -11.89 6.73 0.50
N HIS A 33 -12.92 7.55 0.38
CA HIS A 33 -13.65 7.72 -0.88
C HIS A 33 -12.74 8.32 -1.95
N GLU A 34 -12.04 9.41 -1.63
CA GLU A 34 -11.08 10.10 -2.48
C GLU A 34 -9.91 9.18 -2.86
N PHE A 35 -9.46 8.34 -1.91
CA PHE A 35 -8.44 7.34 -2.19
C PHE A 35 -8.92 6.31 -3.21
N LYS A 36 -10.13 5.77 -3.04
CA LYS A 36 -10.72 4.80 -3.98
C LYS A 36 -10.90 5.39 -5.39
N LEU A 37 -11.26 6.68 -5.50
CA LEU A 37 -11.33 7.37 -6.78
C LEU A 37 -9.95 7.53 -7.42
N ALA A 38 -8.96 8.00 -6.65
CA ALA A 38 -7.58 8.15 -7.10
C ALA A 38 -6.97 6.80 -7.55
N TYR A 39 -7.27 5.73 -6.83
CA TYR A 39 -6.81 4.38 -7.14
C TYR A 39 -7.39 3.88 -8.47
N ARG A 40 -8.71 4.01 -8.66
CA ARG A 40 -9.40 3.64 -9.91
C ARG A 40 -8.87 4.43 -11.11
N GLU A 41 -8.70 5.74 -10.98
CA GLU A 41 -8.12 6.59 -12.03
C GLU A 41 -6.68 6.17 -12.37
N THR A 42 -5.90 5.79 -11.36
CA THR A 42 -4.55 5.28 -11.57
C THR A 42 -4.56 3.98 -12.37
N LEU A 43 -5.46 3.04 -12.03
CA LEU A 43 -5.62 1.78 -12.77
C LEU A 43 -6.05 1.98 -14.23
N GLN A 44 -6.89 2.99 -14.50
CA GLN A 44 -7.34 3.30 -15.88
C GLN A 44 -6.19 3.78 -16.77
N HIS A 45 -5.29 4.61 -16.24
CA HIS A 45 -4.20 5.20 -17.03
C HIS A 45 -2.89 4.42 -16.96
N TYR A 46 -2.67 3.70 -15.89
CA TYR A 46 -1.47 2.91 -15.61
C TYR A 46 -1.87 1.55 -15.02
N PRO A 47 -2.40 0.64 -15.87
CA PRO A 47 -2.97 -0.63 -15.42
C PRO A 47 -1.93 -1.50 -14.71
N PHE A 48 -2.41 -2.20 -13.68
CA PHE A 48 -1.72 -3.26 -12.95
C PHE A 48 -2.77 -4.14 -12.25
N GLU A 49 -2.39 -5.34 -11.88
CA GLU A 49 -3.25 -6.19 -11.08
C GLU A 49 -2.98 -5.98 -9.59
N THR A 50 -4.06 -5.83 -8.81
CA THR A 50 -4.00 -5.74 -7.35
C THR A 50 -4.16 -7.13 -6.76
N ILE A 51 -3.05 -7.74 -6.34
CA ILE A 51 -3.08 -9.06 -5.69
C ILE A 51 -3.62 -8.92 -4.28
N ALA A 52 -3.03 -8.06 -3.46
CA ALA A 52 -3.52 -7.76 -2.12
C ALA A 52 -3.32 -6.28 -1.78
N ILE A 53 -4.22 -5.73 -0.98
CA ILE A 53 -4.12 -4.37 -0.45
C ILE A 53 -4.72 -4.28 0.95
N CYS A 54 -4.06 -3.53 1.83
CA CYS A 54 -4.62 -3.10 3.10
C CYS A 54 -4.30 -1.62 3.31
N ILE A 55 -5.35 -0.82 3.59
CA ILE A 55 -5.24 0.62 3.80
C ILE A 55 -5.39 0.88 5.30
N LEU A 56 -4.38 1.47 5.90
CA LEU A 56 -4.31 1.87 7.30
C LEU A 56 -4.43 3.39 7.41
N PRO A 57 -4.60 3.97 8.60
CA PRO A 57 -4.84 5.41 8.73
C PRO A 57 -3.76 6.29 8.09
N ASP A 58 -2.48 5.92 8.22
CA ASP A 58 -1.31 6.71 7.84
C ASP A 58 -0.44 6.06 6.74
N HIS A 59 -0.71 4.82 6.38
CA HIS A 59 0.03 4.10 5.33
C HIS A 59 -0.82 3.02 4.67
N LEU A 60 -0.33 2.45 3.60
CA LEU A 60 -0.95 1.29 2.96
C LEU A 60 0.12 0.29 2.53
N HIS A 61 -0.28 -0.97 2.51
CA HIS A 61 0.46 -2.06 1.89
C HIS A 61 -0.25 -2.52 0.64
N LEU A 62 0.51 -2.80 -0.40
CA LEU A 62 -0.01 -3.18 -1.72
C LEU A 62 0.89 -4.22 -2.35
N ILE A 63 0.33 -5.32 -2.83
CA ILE A 63 1.01 -6.20 -3.79
C ILE A 63 0.45 -5.92 -5.17
N MET A 64 1.35 -5.53 -6.06
CA MET A 64 1.09 -5.13 -7.43
C MET A 64 1.79 -6.09 -8.40
N GLN A 65 1.02 -6.70 -9.32
CA GLN A 65 1.53 -7.41 -10.48
C GLN A 65 1.56 -6.43 -11.66
N LEU A 66 2.75 -6.24 -12.22
CA LEU A 66 2.91 -5.38 -13.39
C LEU A 66 2.47 -6.10 -14.68
N PRO A 67 2.07 -5.35 -15.73
CA PRO A 67 1.89 -5.90 -17.06
C PRO A 67 3.18 -6.54 -17.60
N GLU A 68 3.07 -7.59 -18.40
CA GLU A 68 4.16 -8.44 -18.88
C GLU A 68 5.35 -7.67 -19.49
N ASN A 69 5.09 -6.54 -20.16
CA ASN A 69 6.14 -5.75 -20.83
C ASN A 69 6.52 -4.46 -20.10
N ASP A 70 6.08 -4.28 -18.86
CA ASP A 70 6.26 -3.05 -18.08
C ASP A 70 6.93 -3.34 -16.73
N ASP A 71 7.89 -2.50 -16.36
CA ASP A 71 8.61 -2.56 -15.08
C ASP A 71 8.43 -1.27 -14.25
N ASN A 72 7.61 -0.31 -14.74
CA ASN A 72 7.54 1.03 -14.17
C ASN A 72 6.50 1.15 -13.04
N PHE A 73 6.71 0.43 -11.93
CA PHE A 73 5.91 0.59 -10.71
C PHE A 73 6.04 1.99 -10.10
N SER A 74 7.21 2.62 -10.26
CA SER A 74 7.46 3.95 -9.67
C SER A 74 6.51 5.00 -10.20
N ARG A 75 6.19 4.95 -11.50
CA ARG A 75 5.22 5.86 -12.14
C ARG A 75 3.81 5.66 -11.59
N ARG A 76 3.39 4.40 -11.41
CA ARG A 76 2.08 4.04 -10.84
C ARG A 76 1.89 4.60 -9.45
N ILE A 77 2.88 4.40 -8.58
CA ILE A 77 2.86 4.94 -7.21
C ILE A 77 2.89 6.47 -7.21
N GLN A 78 3.68 7.09 -8.08
CA GLN A 78 3.71 8.54 -8.22
C GLN A 78 2.35 9.11 -8.62
N VAL A 79 1.69 8.48 -9.61
CA VAL A 79 0.36 8.91 -10.09
C VAL A 79 -0.69 8.72 -9.00
N LEU A 80 -0.70 7.56 -8.32
CA LEU A 80 -1.61 7.31 -7.20
C LEU A 80 -1.47 8.37 -6.10
N LYS A 81 -0.23 8.64 -5.67
CA LYS A 81 0.06 9.68 -4.68
C LYS A 81 -0.43 11.06 -5.13
N SER A 82 -0.18 11.42 -6.38
CA SER A 82 -0.60 12.70 -6.96
C SER A 82 -2.12 12.83 -7.02
N ASN A 83 -2.80 11.80 -7.56
CA ASN A 83 -4.25 11.80 -7.73
C ASN A 83 -4.96 11.90 -6.38
N PHE A 84 -4.51 11.15 -5.37
CA PHE A 84 -5.05 11.26 -4.01
C PHE A 84 -4.79 12.65 -3.41
N SER A 85 -3.56 13.15 -3.47
CA SER A 85 -3.20 14.45 -2.88
C SER A 85 -4.05 15.60 -3.43
N LYS A 86 -4.32 15.60 -4.74
CA LYS A 86 -5.13 16.64 -5.40
C LYS A 86 -6.61 16.60 -4.99
N ARG A 87 -7.10 15.47 -4.48
CA ARG A 87 -8.49 15.30 -4.01
C ARG A 87 -8.68 15.73 -2.56
N LEU A 88 -7.57 15.93 -1.83
CA LEU A 88 -7.63 16.37 -0.44
C LEU A 88 -7.92 17.88 -0.34
N PRO A 89 -8.60 18.33 0.72
CA PRO A 89 -8.73 19.74 1.04
C PRO A 89 -7.35 20.41 1.19
N LYS A 90 -7.25 21.69 0.81
CA LYS A 90 -5.98 22.45 0.86
C LYS A 90 -5.39 22.54 2.27
N GLU A 91 -6.21 22.46 3.29
CA GLU A 91 -5.83 22.44 4.71
C GLU A 91 -4.98 21.22 5.09
N CYS A 92 -5.06 20.15 4.28
CA CYS A 92 -4.21 18.96 4.42
C CYS A 92 -2.80 19.17 3.87
N TYR A 93 -2.58 20.20 3.04
CA TYR A 93 -1.29 20.41 2.40
C TYR A 93 -0.24 20.83 3.41
N GLY A 94 0.90 20.12 3.43
CA GLY A 94 1.98 20.41 4.35
C GLY A 94 2.78 21.67 3.98
N VAL A 95 3.46 22.23 4.96
CA VAL A 95 4.44 23.30 4.73
C VAL A 95 5.72 22.65 4.19
N PHE A 96 6.25 23.15 3.08
CA PHE A 96 7.44 22.58 2.45
C PHE A 96 8.56 23.60 2.26
N ASN A 97 9.77 23.05 2.15
CA ASN A 97 10.89 23.82 1.66
C ASN A 97 10.73 24.13 0.15
N LEU A 98 11.46 25.13 -0.33
CA LEU A 98 11.43 25.61 -1.72
C LEU A 98 11.64 24.47 -2.75
N SER A 99 12.46 23.48 -2.41
CA SER A 99 12.75 22.33 -3.29
C SER A 99 11.53 21.42 -3.52
N ARG A 100 10.69 21.19 -2.51
CA ARG A 100 9.44 20.45 -2.64
C ARG A 100 8.39 21.22 -3.44
N LYS A 101 8.29 22.54 -3.17
CA LYS A 101 7.37 23.43 -3.89
C LYS A 101 7.69 23.49 -5.39
N LYS A 102 8.97 23.57 -5.77
CA LYS A 102 9.40 23.53 -7.19
C LYS A 102 9.01 22.24 -7.92
N ARG A 103 8.85 21.13 -7.19
CA ARG A 103 8.43 19.83 -7.75
C ARG A 103 6.92 19.59 -7.71
N GLY A 104 6.13 20.54 -7.23
CA GLY A 104 4.68 20.39 -7.10
C GLY A 104 4.24 19.36 -6.05
N GLU A 105 5.13 19.02 -5.09
CA GLU A 105 4.77 18.11 -4.00
C GLU A 105 3.81 18.82 -3.03
N LEU A 106 2.73 18.17 -2.59
CA LEU A 106 1.74 18.75 -1.67
C LEU A 106 1.98 18.37 -0.20
N GLY A 107 3.07 17.65 0.10
CA GLY A 107 3.48 17.30 1.47
C GLY A 107 2.62 16.26 2.15
N ILE A 108 1.75 15.58 1.41
CA ILE A 108 0.87 14.54 1.93
C ILE A 108 1.64 13.24 2.20
N TRP A 109 2.56 12.88 1.32
CA TRP A 109 3.27 11.62 1.34
C TRP A 109 4.73 11.76 1.69
N GLN A 110 5.30 10.72 2.32
CA GLN A 110 6.74 10.54 2.32
C GLN A 110 7.22 10.44 0.87
N ARG A 111 8.39 10.99 0.61
CA ARG A 111 8.94 11.05 -0.75
C ARG A 111 9.23 9.66 -1.29
N ARG A 112 9.89 8.84 -0.47
CA ARG A 112 10.21 7.44 -0.79
C ARG A 112 9.05 6.55 -0.38
N PHE A 113 9.02 5.36 -0.92
CA PHE A 113 8.22 4.22 -0.52
C PHE A 113 9.16 3.04 -0.41
N TRP A 114 8.79 2.05 0.37
CA TRP A 114 9.53 0.81 0.45
C TRP A 114 8.94 -0.16 -0.57
N GLU A 115 9.82 -0.95 -1.23
CA GLU A 115 9.43 -2.00 -2.15
C GLU A 115 10.22 -3.28 -1.90
N HIS A 116 9.57 -4.41 -2.10
CA HIS A 116 10.16 -5.74 -2.08
C HIS A 116 9.70 -6.50 -3.33
N HIS A 117 10.67 -7.02 -4.11
CA HIS A 117 10.40 -7.87 -5.26
C HIS A 117 10.09 -9.28 -4.77
N ILE A 118 8.89 -9.76 -5.05
CA ILE A 118 8.41 -11.09 -4.66
C ILE A 118 8.96 -12.10 -5.66
N ARG A 119 9.65 -13.14 -5.15
CA ARG A 119 10.47 -14.06 -5.95
C ARG A 119 9.82 -15.41 -6.22
N ASP A 120 8.98 -15.87 -5.29
CA ASP A 120 8.36 -17.18 -5.34
C ASP A 120 7.02 -17.19 -4.58
N GLU A 121 6.30 -18.32 -4.66
CA GLU A 121 4.98 -18.48 -4.03
C GLU A 121 5.04 -18.34 -2.51
N ASN A 122 6.08 -18.86 -1.84
CA ASN A 122 6.23 -18.77 -0.39
C ASN A 122 6.48 -17.32 0.06
N ASP A 123 7.23 -16.53 -0.71
CA ASP A 123 7.45 -15.10 -0.49
C ASP A 123 6.13 -14.32 -0.70
N LEU A 124 5.36 -14.65 -1.73
CA LEU A 124 4.05 -14.09 -1.99
C LEU A 124 3.07 -14.37 -0.85
N GLU A 125 2.96 -15.61 -0.41
CA GLU A 125 2.08 -16.02 0.68
C GLU A 125 2.37 -15.24 1.96
N LYS A 126 3.64 -15.16 2.36
CA LYS A 126 4.06 -14.38 3.53
C LYS A 126 3.72 -12.89 3.40
N CYS A 127 3.88 -12.31 2.22
CA CYS A 127 3.54 -10.92 1.97
C CYS A 127 2.02 -10.67 2.05
N ILE A 128 1.19 -11.58 1.52
CA ILE A 128 -0.27 -11.49 1.61
C ILE A 128 -0.72 -11.60 3.07
N GLU A 129 -0.24 -12.60 3.79
CA GLU A 129 -0.55 -12.78 5.21
C GLU A 129 -0.15 -11.56 6.04
N TYR A 130 1.05 -11.00 5.80
CA TYR A 130 1.50 -9.78 6.44
C TYR A 130 0.55 -8.61 6.18
N ILE A 131 0.11 -8.41 4.94
CA ILE A 131 -0.83 -7.35 4.57
C ILE A 131 -2.14 -7.49 5.35
N TYR A 132 -2.71 -8.69 5.38
CA TYR A 132 -4.01 -8.92 6.01
C TYR A 132 -3.96 -8.85 7.52
N TYR A 133 -2.86 -9.28 8.12
CA TYR A 133 -2.67 -9.22 9.58
C TYR A 133 -2.29 -7.82 10.10
N ASN A 134 -1.90 -6.91 9.24
CA ASN A 134 -1.35 -5.61 9.61
C ASN A 134 -2.27 -4.76 10.50
N PRO A 135 -3.61 -4.69 10.30
CA PRO A 135 -4.50 -3.98 11.21
C PRO A 135 -4.50 -4.54 12.65
N VAL A 136 -4.35 -5.85 12.82
CA VAL A 136 -4.24 -6.50 14.13
C VAL A 136 -2.87 -6.19 14.74
N LYS A 137 -1.79 -6.29 13.96
CA LYS A 137 -0.42 -5.92 14.37
C LYS A 137 -0.35 -4.50 14.93
N HIS A 138 -1.08 -3.56 14.35
CA HIS A 138 -1.15 -2.16 14.78
C HIS A 138 -2.24 -1.88 15.83
N ASN A 139 -2.92 -2.90 16.36
CA ASN A 139 -3.97 -2.79 17.36
C ASN A 139 -5.17 -1.92 16.94
N TYR A 140 -5.48 -1.84 15.63
CA TYR A 140 -6.69 -1.17 15.14
C TYR A 140 -7.92 -2.05 15.31
N VAL A 141 -7.77 -3.37 15.23
CA VAL A 141 -8.81 -4.39 15.44
C VAL A 141 -8.21 -5.61 16.13
N THR A 142 -9.07 -6.45 16.72
CA THR A 142 -8.66 -7.72 17.34
C THR A 142 -8.61 -8.85 16.31
N ASN A 143 -9.50 -8.84 15.31
CA ASN A 143 -9.56 -9.87 14.28
C ASN A 143 -9.40 -9.24 12.89
N VAL A 144 -8.74 -9.95 11.99
CA VAL A 144 -8.50 -9.49 10.61
C VAL A 144 -9.80 -9.16 9.88
N LYS A 145 -10.84 -9.97 10.07
CA LYS A 145 -12.17 -9.78 9.46
C LYS A 145 -12.87 -8.49 9.83
N ASP A 146 -12.48 -7.85 10.94
CA ASP A 146 -13.11 -6.61 11.43
C ASP A 146 -12.56 -5.36 10.74
N TRP A 147 -11.50 -5.49 9.95
CA TRP A 147 -10.92 -4.37 9.20
C TRP A 147 -11.51 -4.25 7.80
N ALA A 148 -12.35 -3.22 7.60
CA ALA A 148 -13.11 -3.05 6.35
C ALA A 148 -12.26 -2.60 5.14
N PHE A 149 -11.04 -2.09 5.35
CA PHE A 149 -10.22 -1.46 4.30
C PHE A 149 -9.11 -2.38 3.81
N SER A 150 -9.46 -3.65 3.59
CA SER A 150 -8.56 -4.71 3.14
C SER A 150 -9.19 -5.53 2.01
N SER A 151 -8.37 -6.04 1.11
CA SER A 151 -8.80 -7.02 0.11
C SER A 151 -9.03 -8.43 0.70
N PHE A 152 -8.76 -8.64 1.98
CA PHE A 152 -9.05 -9.88 2.70
C PHE A 152 -10.49 -10.38 2.45
N HIS A 153 -11.48 -9.47 2.54
CA HIS A 153 -12.89 -9.81 2.32
C HIS A 153 -13.21 -10.31 0.91
N ARG A 154 -12.47 -9.82 -0.10
CA ARG A 154 -12.56 -10.34 -1.48
C ARG A 154 -12.06 -11.78 -1.51
N ASP A 155 -10.92 -12.04 -0.91
CA ASP A 155 -10.24 -13.32 -0.98
C ASP A 155 -10.95 -14.39 -0.11
N VAL A 156 -11.61 -13.98 0.97
CA VAL A 156 -12.57 -14.86 1.69
C VAL A 156 -13.75 -15.25 0.79
N LYS A 157 -14.34 -14.29 0.06
CA LYS A 157 -15.45 -14.60 -0.87
C LYS A 157 -15.04 -15.50 -2.03
N LEU A 158 -13.78 -15.44 -2.44
CA LEU A 158 -13.20 -16.29 -3.48
C LEU A 158 -12.75 -17.66 -2.95
N GLY A 159 -12.80 -17.88 -1.63
CA GLY A 159 -12.42 -19.15 -0.99
C GLY A 159 -10.92 -19.34 -0.79
N PHE A 160 -10.11 -18.28 -0.95
CA PHE A 160 -8.66 -18.34 -0.71
C PHE A 160 -8.29 -18.27 0.77
N PHE A 161 -9.15 -17.66 1.60
CA PHE A 161 -8.96 -17.53 3.04
C PHE A 161 -10.21 -17.91 3.79
N ASP A 162 -10.03 -18.53 4.97
CA ASP A 162 -11.11 -18.69 5.94
C ASP A 162 -11.48 -17.35 6.55
N LYS A 163 -12.78 -17.13 6.84
CA LYS A 163 -13.25 -15.90 7.44
C LYS A 163 -12.63 -15.62 8.81
N GLU A 164 -12.34 -16.67 9.58
CA GLU A 164 -11.74 -16.58 10.92
C GLU A 164 -10.20 -16.62 10.88
N TRP A 165 -9.60 -16.59 9.70
CA TRP A 165 -8.15 -16.57 9.55
C TRP A 165 -7.53 -15.38 10.33
N GLY A 166 -6.41 -15.64 10.98
CA GLY A 166 -5.69 -14.63 11.77
C GLY A 166 -6.25 -14.41 13.18
N SER A 167 -7.20 -15.22 13.63
CA SER A 167 -7.68 -15.24 15.03
C SER A 167 -6.63 -15.80 15.99
N GLU A 168 -5.75 -16.69 15.50
CA GLU A 168 -4.57 -17.20 16.22
C GLU A 168 -3.30 -16.73 15.51
N ILE A 169 -2.39 -16.08 16.27
CA ILE A 169 -1.19 -15.47 15.70
C ILE A 169 -0.19 -16.55 15.29
N SER A 170 0.15 -16.60 14.01
CA SER A 170 1.38 -17.27 13.58
C SER A 170 2.59 -16.47 14.09
N PRO A 171 3.51 -17.08 14.87
CA PRO A 171 4.72 -16.41 15.36
C PRO A 171 5.62 -15.89 14.23
N ILE A 172 5.45 -16.39 13.02
CA ILE A 172 6.20 -16.00 11.83
C ILE A 172 5.76 -14.61 11.36
N ILE A 173 4.45 -14.34 11.35
CA ILE A 173 3.88 -13.07 10.86
C ILE A 173 4.18 -11.93 11.83
N SER A 174 4.17 -12.19 13.14
CA SER A 174 4.45 -11.16 14.15
C SER A 174 5.90 -10.65 14.11
N LYS A 175 6.82 -11.43 13.54
CA LYS A 175 8.26 -11.10 13.42
C LYS A 175 8.63 -10.50 12.06
N LEU A 176 7.76 -10.59 11.05
CA LEU A 176 7.99 -9.95 9.75
C LEU A 176 7.88 -8.44 9.90
N ASN A 177 8.96 -7.74 9.58
CA ASN A 177 9.00 -6.29 9.51
C ASN A 177 9.28 -5.89 8.06
N LEU A 178 8.21 -5.63 7.31
CA LEU A 178 8.21 -5.18 5.93
C LEU A 178 7.81 -3.69 5.82
N ASP A 179 8.03 -2.92 6.92
CA ASP A 179 7.79 -1.47 6.99
C ASP A 179 9.04 -0.66 6.66
#